data_ccdc60335c7b64602f3a23a249adf236
#
_entry.id   ccdc60335c7b64602f3a23a249adf236
#
_cell.length_a   1.000
_cell.length_b   1.000
_cell.length_c   1.000
_cell.angle_alpha   90.00
_cell.angle_beta   90.00
_cell.angle_gamma   90.00
#
_symmetry.space_group_name_H-M   'P 1'
#
loop_
_entity.id
_entity.type
_entity.pdbx_description
1 polymer ?
#
loop_
_entity_poly.entity_id
_entity_poly.type
_entity_poly.pdbx_seq_one_letter_code
_entity_poly.pdbx_strand_id
1 'polypeptide(L)'
;MLHTRQINTLYLRKYTAMFTGIITGVGRIVALHDLGRSLHHGKRLTIEAPAGYLDDVGLGDSIALNGACMTVTTFSPESRQFTIDISAESLDKTSGLDQEGTVNLEKALRAHDRLGGHIVSGHVDGVGHISHFEQIGESWELRVLAPHTLAKYLAYKGSITINGVSLTVNKVADLAQGCEISINLIPHTVKNTALGSLQAGSGVNLEIDTVARYVERMLSAGLTQKDTA
;
A
#
# COMPACT_ATOMS: atom_id res chain seq x y z
N MET A 1 -40.69 28.37 -20.89
CA MET A 1 -40.37 27.00 -20.46
C MET A 1 -39.00 26.64 -20.99
N LEU A 2 -37.97 26.83 -20.22
CA LEU A 2 -36.58 26.48 -20.54
C LEU A 2 -36.24 25.16 -19.80
N HIS A 3 -36.07 24.10 -20.60
CA HIS A 3 -35.60 22.81 -20.08
C HIS A 3 -34.13 22.87 -19.78
N THR A 4 -33.79 22.92 -18.51
CA THR A 4 -32.41 22.73 -18.03
C THR A 4 -32.06 21.24 -18.17
N ARG A 5 -31.30 20.89 -19.19
CA ARG A 5 -30.66 19.57 -19.29
C ARG A 5 -29.56 19.49 -18.26
N GLN A 6 -29.77 18.71 -17.22
CA GLN A 6 -28.67 18.25 -16.36
C GLN A 6 -27.75 17.35 -17.19
N ILE A 7 -26.56 17.83 -17.46
CA ILE A 7 -25.48 17.01 -18.05
C ILE A 7 -24.83 16.27 -16.88
N ASN A 8 -25.33 15.07 -16.62
CA ASN A 8 -24.65 14.10 -15.75
C ASN A 8 -23.54 13.42 -16.56
N THR A 9 -22.39 14.07 -16.64
CA THR A 9 -21.19 13.44 -17.23
C THR A 9 -20.20 13.21 -16.12
N LEU A 10 -20.43 12.18 -15.30
CA LEU A 10 -19.37 11.59 -14.50
C LEU A 10 -18.43 10.85 -15.47
N TYR A 11 -17.48 11.55 -16.03
CA TYR A 11 -16.28 10.93 -16.58
C TYR A 11 -15.45 10.40 -15.40
N LEU A 12 -15.67 9.16 -15.01
CA LEU A 12 -14.71 8.38 -14.25
C LEU A 12 -13.43 8.28 -15.10
N ARG A 13 -12.53 9.24 -14.94
CA ARG A 13 -11.17 9.13 -15.48
C ARG A 13 -10.51 7.97 -14.73
N LYS A 14 -10.46 6.78 -15.34
CA LYS A 14 -9.59 5.69 -14.92
C LYS A 14 -8.16 6.10 -15.21
N TYR A 15 -7.54 6.84 -14.30
CA TYR A 15 -6.10 6.98 -14.29
C TYR A 15 -5.53 5.82 -13.48
N THR A 16 -4.53 5.15 -14.01
CA THR A 16 -3.72 4.24 -13.20
C THR A 16 -2.95 5.13 -12.24
N ALA A 17 -3.32 5.12 -10.96
CA ALA A 17 -2.58 5.85 -9.94
C ALA A 17 -1.18 5.24 -9.82
N MET A 18 -0.20 6.09 -9.54
CA MET A 18 1.18 5.71 -9.27
C MET A 18 1.61 6.36 -7.95
N PHE A 19 2.41 5.65 -7.18
CA PHE A 19 2.97 6.08 -5.91
C PHE A 19 4.50 5.90 -5.93
N THR A 20 5.14 6.35 -4.87
CA THR A 20 6.60 6.28 -4.73
C THR A 20 7.05 5.42 -3.56
N GLY A 21 6.13 5.12 -2.65
CA GLY A 21 6.42 4.50 -1.36
C GLY A 21 7.03 5.48 -0.34
N ILE A 22 6.90 6.78 -0.58
CA ILE A 22 7.28 7.83 0.37
C ILE A 22 6.03 8.32 1.07
N ILE A 23 5.91 7.96 2.33
CA ILE A 23 4.74 8.31 3.14
C ILE A 23 4.71 9.83 3.36
N THR A 24 3.58 10.45 3.03
CA THR A 24 3.36 11.89 3.16
C THR A 24 2.45 12.26 4.32
N GLY A 25 1.88 11.25 5.00
CA GLY A 25 1.09 11.45 6.21
C GLY A 25 0.84 10.13 6.96
N VAL A 26 0.61 10.24 8.25
CA VAL A 26 0.12 9.13 9.08
C VAL A 26 -1.28 9.52 9.53
N GLY A 27 -2.28 8.79 9.08
CA GLY A 27 -3.69 8.98 9.40
C GLY A 27 -4.20 7.90 10.34
N ARG A 28 -5.51 7.96 10.60
CA ARG A 28 -6.21 6.98 11.43
C ARG A 28 -7.53 6.58 10.79
N ILE A 29 -7.82 5.30 10.66
CA ILE A 29 -9.16 4.80 10.40
C ILE A 29 -9.97 5.02 11.68
N VAL A 30 -11.00 5.85 11.62
CA VAL A 30 -11.81 6.25 12.78
C VAL A 30 -13.21 5.66 12.76
N ALA A 31 -13.66 5.14 11.61
CA ALA A 31 -14.93 4.41 11.50
C ALA A 31 -14.93 3.47 10.31
N LEU A 32 -15.69 2.37 10.45
CA LEU A 32 -15.97 1.40 9.39
C LEU A 32 -17.48 1.16 9.34
N HIS A 33 -18.03 1.18 8.13
CA HIS A 33 -19.43 0.89 7.87
C HIS A 33 -19.56 -0.17 6.77
N ASP A 34 -20.32 -1.24 7.02
CA ASP A 34 -20.56 -2.26 6.01
C ASP A 34 -21.40 -1.68 4.86
N LEU A 35 -20.99 -1.93 3.62
CA LEU A 35 -21.71 -1.51 2.41
C LEU A 35 -22.89 -2.43 2.05
N GLY A 36 -23.07 -3.52 2.79
CA GLY A 36 -24.17 -4.47 2.61
C GLY A 36 -24.24 -5.51 3.72
N ARG A 37 -25.16 -6.46 3.58
CA ARG A 37 -25.51 -7.42 4.67
C ARG A 37 -24.79 -8.78 4.54
N SER A 38 -23.95 -9.01 3.56
CA SER A 38 -23.24 -10.28 3.39
C SER A 38 -21.74 -10.09 3.46
N LEU A 39 -20.99 -11.16 3.73
CA LEU A 39 -19.51 -11.18 3.74
C LEU A 39 -18.88 -10.85 2.39
N HIS A 40 -19.67 -10.83 1.30
CA HIS A 40 -19.20 -10.42 -0.03
C HIS A 40 -19.26 -8.91 -0.27
N HIS A 41 -19.79 -8.14 0.69
CA HIS A 41 -19.82 -6.69 0.61
C HIS A 41 -18.55 -6.11 1.25
N GLY A 42 -18.06 -5.03 0.65
CA GLY A 42 -16.97 -4.25 1.22
C GLY A 42 -17.42 -3.34 2.35
N LYS A 43 -16.52 -2.46 2.74
CA LYS A 43 -16.76 -1.48 3.80
C LYS A 43 -16.47 -0.07 3.30
N ARG A 44 -17.18 0.91 3.86
CA ARG A 44 -16.78 2.31 3.83
C ARG A 44 -15.92 2.60 5.04
N LEU A 45 -14.73 3.11 4.81
CA LEU A 45 -13.82 3.56 5.84
C LEU A 45 -13.85 5.07 5.91
N THR A 46 -13.86 5.62 7.13
CA THR A 46 -13.60 7.05 7.39
C THR A 46 -12.21 7.18 7.97
N ILE A 47 -11.39 8.02 7.33
CA ILE A 47 -10.00 8.23 7.70
C ILE A 47 -9.83 9.68 8.16
N GLU A 48 -9.27 9.87 9.34
CA GLU A 48 -8.76 11.17 9.80
C GLU A 48 -7.32 11.33 9.31
N ALA A 49 -7.06 12.41 8.56
CA ALA A 49 -5.77 12.75 8.00
C ALA A 49 -5.06 13.84 8.84
N PRO A 50 -3.75 14.00 8.72
CA PRO A 50 -3.02 15.13 9.32
C PRO A 50 -3.55 16.49 8.83
N ALA A 51 -3.33 17.52 9.62
CA ALA A 51 -3.70 18.90 9.24
C ALA A 51 -3.03 19.29 7.91
N GLY A 52 -3.80 19.91 7.00
CA GLY A 52 -3.33 20.33 5.68
C GLY A 52 -3.19 19.20 4.64
N TYR A 53 -3.33 17.93 5.04
CA TYR A 53 -3.17 16.81 4.11
C TYR A 53 -4.22 16.81 2.98
N LEU A 54 -5.43 17.28 3.28
CA LEU A 54 -6.56 17.28 2.32
C LEU A 54 -6.70 18.59 1.53
N ASP A 55 -5.82 19.58 1.68
CA ASP A 55 -5.96 20.90 1.07
C ASP A 55 -5.95 20.85 -0.48
N ASP A 56 -5.32 19.84 -1.06
CA ASP A 56 -5.17 19.64 -2.49
C ASP A 56 -5.77 18.30 -2.99
N VAL A 57 -6.64 17.70 -2.16
CA VAL A 57 -7.35 16.44 -2.48
C VAL A 57 -8.72 16.75 -3.06
N GLY A 58 -9.12 16.00 -4.10
CA GLY A 58 -10.43 16.06 -4.72
C GLY A 58 -11.16 14.71 -4.72
N LEU A 59 -12.45 14.74 -5.04
CA LEU A 59 -13.25 13.53 -5.27
C LEU A 59 -12.68 12.72 -6.43
N GLY A 60 -12.50 11.43 -6.24
CA GLY A 60 -11.94 10.53 -7.24
C GLY A 60 -10.42 10.47 -7.23
N ASP A 61 -9.73 11.25 -6.40
CA ASP A 61 -8.29 11.12 -6.22
C ASP A 61 -7.93 9.79 -5.58
N SER A 62 -6.73 9.31 -5.87
CA SER A 62 -6.20 8.09 -5.27
C SER A 62 -5.27 8.41 -4.11
N ILE A 63 -5.51 7.74 -2.99
CA ILE A 63 -4.65 7.76 -1.79
C ILE A 63 -4.34 6.31 -1.44
N ALA A 64 -3.06 5.98 -1.26
CA ALA A 64 -2.65 4.68 -0.74
C ALA A 64 -2.78 4.66 0.79
N LEU A 65 -3.51 3.67 1.32
CA LEU A 65 -3.66 3.36 2.74
C LEU A 65 -2.85 2.10 3.05
N ASN A 66 -1.80 2.21 3.86
CA ASN A 66 -0.87 1.09 4.10
C ASN A 66 -0.47 0.37 2.79
N GLY A 67 -0.24 1.12 1.71
CA GLY A 67 0.14 0.62 0.40
C GLY A 67 -1.01 0.18 -0.51
N ALA A 68 -2.25 0.13 -0.04
CA ALA A 68 -3.40 -0.20 -0.87
C ALA A 68 -4.01 1.06 -1.49
N CYS A 69 -4.03 1.13 -2.83
CA CYS A 69 -4.61 2.25 -3.59
C CYS A 69 -6.12 2.30 -3.42
N MET A 70 -6.62 3.42 -2.89
CA MET A 70 -8.04 3.66 -2.63
C MET A 70 -8.50 4.97 -3.27
N THR A 71 -9.76 5.01 -3.70
CA THR A 71 -10.36 6.20 -4.32
C THR A 71 -11.15 6.98 -3.29
N VAL A 72 -10.89 8.27 -3.18
CA VAL A 72 -11.62 9.20 -2.30
C VAL A 72 -13.07 9.35 -2.77
N THR A 73 -14.02 8.99 -1.91
CA THR A 73 -15.47 9.08 -2.19
C THR A 73 -16.11 10.31 -1.59
N THR A 74 -15.63 10.79 -0.45
CA THR A 74 -15.95 12.09 0.15
C THR A 74 -14.74 12.64 0.89
N PHE A 75 -14.67 13.94 1.10
CA PHE A 75 -13.64 14.55 1.96
C PHE A 75 -14.12 15.89 2.53
N SER A 76 -13.57 16.27 3.67
CA SER A 76 -13.76 17.56 4.33
C SER A 76 -12.45 18.01 4.97
N PRO A 77 -11.80 19.06 4.46
CA PRO A 77 -10.61 19.65 5.07
C PRO A 77 -10.87 20.17 6.48
N GLU A 78 -12.07 20.71 6.76
CA GLU A 78 -12.44 21.26 8.06
C GLU A 78 -12.44 20.19 9.16
N SER A 79 -13.01 19.02 8.88
CA SER A 79 -12.99 17.87 9.80
C SER A 79 -11.73 17.03 9.67
N ARG A 80 -10.89 17.31 8.67
CA ARG A 80 -9.71 16.51 8.30
C ARG A 80 -10.04 15.07 7.98
N GLN A 81 -11.23 14.80 7.45
CA GLN A 81 -11.69 13.45 7.18
C GLN A 81 -11.97 13.23 5.69
N PHE A 82 -11.69 12.03 5.24
CA PHE A 82 -12.12 11.54 3.93
C PHE A 82 -12.65 10.11 4.06
N THR A 83 -13.44 9.70 3.08
CA THR A 83 -13.95 8.32 3.01
C THR A 83 -13.46 7.63 1.75
N ILE A 84 -13.32 6.32 1.86
CA ILE A 84 -13.09 5.39 0.74
C ILE A 84 -14.02 4.19 0.88
N ASP A 85 -14.30 3.54 -0.24
CA ASP A 85 -14.98 2.25 -0.26
C ASP A 85 -13.96 1.16 -0.63
N ILE A 86 -13.79 0.18 0.24
CA ILE A 86 -12.90 -0.96 0.05
C ILE A 86 -13.71 -2.22 -0.22
N SER A 87 -13.33 -3.00 -1.24
CA SER A 87 -14.01 -4.25 -1.56
C SER A 87 -13.73 -5.35 -0.53
N ALA A 88 -14.60 -6.35 -0.44
CA ALA A 88 -14.36 -7.53 0.38
C ALA A 88 -13.07 -8.27 -0.03
N GLU A 89 -12.78 -8.35 -1.33
CA GLU A 89 -11.53 -8.94 -1.84
C GLU A 89 -10.30 -8.18 -1.36
N SER A 90 -10.33 -6.84 -1.40
CA SER A 90 -9.20 -6.03 -0.93
C SER A 90 -9.00 -6.15 0.57
N LEU A 91 -10.09 -6.26 1.36
CA LEU A 91 -10.02 -6.52 2.80
C LEU A 91 -9.38 -7.88 3.11
N ASP A 92 -9.73 -8.92 2.35
CA ASP A 92 -9.17 -10.28 2.51
C ASP A 92 -7.67 -10.33 2.18
N LYS A 93 -7.21 -9.49 1.27
CA LYS A 93 -5.81 -9.47 0.78
C LYS A 93 -4.91 -8.45 1.49
N THR A 94 -5.44 -7.70 2.44
CA THR A 94 -4.70 -6.68 3.18
C THR A 94 -4.79 -6.89 4.67
N SER A 95 -3.86 -6.31 5.41
CA SER A 95 -3.83 -6.28 6.86
C SER A 95 -4.05 -4.86 7.36
N GLY A 96 -4.84 -4.73 8.45
CA GLY A 96 -5.02 -3.46 9.17
C GLY A 96 -5.95 -2.45 8.51
N LEU A 97 -6.74 -2.87 7.49
CA LEU A 97 -7.77 -2.04 6.86
C LEU A 97 -9.20 -2.44 7.26
N ASP A 98 -9.35 -3.49 8.02
CA ASP A 98 -10.62 -4.06 8.48
C ASP A 98 -11.03 -3.58 9.88
N GLN A 99 -10.23 -2.74 10.52
CA GLN A 99 -10.41 -2.23 11.88
C GLN A 99 -9.95 -0.78 12.03
N GLU A 100 -10.35 -0.13 13.11
CA GLU A 100 -9.81 1.17 13.47
C GLU A 100 -8.32 1.06 13.82
N GLY A 101 -7.54 2.08 13.41
CA GLY A 101 -6.09 2.04 13.65
C GLY A 101 -5.34 3.04 12.81
N THR A 102 -4.05 3.13 13.07
CA THR A 102 -3.12 4.02 12.37
C THR A 102 -2.78 3.46 10.99
N VAL A 103 -2.73 4.32 9.98
CA VAL A 103 -2.40 3.96 8.60
C VAL A 103 -1.42 4.94 7.98
N ASN A 104 -0.48 4.43 7.19
CA ASN A 104 0.34 5.23 6.30
C ASN A 104 -0.50 5.78 5.15
N LEU A 105 -0.30 7.05 4.81
CA LEU A 105 -0.98 7.72 3.71
C LEU A 105 0.03 8.25 2.70
N GLU A 106 -0.21 7.98 1.43
CA GLU A 106 0.49 8.59 0.31
C GLU A 106 -0.52 8.99 -0.76
N LYS A 107 -0.47 10.25 -1.24
CA LYS A 107 -1.26 10.70 -2.40
C LYS A 107 -0.64 10.20 -3.69
N ALA A 108 -1.45 9.94 -4.72
CA ALA A 108 -0.95 9.57 -6.03
C ALA A 108 0.03 10.61 -6.57
N LEU A 109 1.12 10.12 -7.20
CA LEU A 109 2.19 10.92 -7.78
C LEU A 109 1.65 11.83 -8.90
N ARG A 110 2.03 13.09 -8.87
CA ARG A 110 1.79 14.06 -9.94
C ARG A 110 2.93 14.06 -10.94
N ALA A 111 2.68 14.52 -12.16
CA ALA A 111 3.68 14.52 -13.24
C ALA A 111 4.98 15.32 -12.93
N HIS A 112 4.94 16.25 -12.00
CA HIS A 112 6.08 17.07 -11.60
C HIS A 112 6.72 16.66 -10.26
N ASP A 113 6.18 15.62 -9.60
CA ASP A 113 6.70 15.14 -8.31
C ASP A 113 7.97 14.32 -8.51
N ARG A 114 8.77 14.20 -7.45
CA ARG A 114 9.99 13.39 -7.46
C ARG A 114 9.65 11.93 -7.14
N LEU A 115 10.22 11.00 -7.87
CA LEU A 115 10.23 9.59 -7.55
C LEU A 115 11.30 9.34 -6.47
N GLY A 116 10.94 9.58 -5.19
CA GLY A 116 11.88 9.48 -4.07
C GLY A 116 12.17 8.05 -3.59
N GLY A 117 11.28 7.09 -3.90
CA GLY A 117 11.43 5.66 -3.61
C GLY A 117 11.61 4.85 -4.90
N HIS A 118 10.61 4.03 -5.26
CA HIS A 118 10.54 3.29 -6.51
C HIS A 118 9.14 3.40 -7.14
N ILE A 119 8.91 2.76 -8.28
CA ILE A 119 7.59 2.73 -8.93
C ILE A 119 6.68 1.80 -8.15
N VAL A 120 5.66 2.36 -7.50
CA VAL A 120 4.68 1.65 -6.66
C VAL A 120 3.31 1.82 -7.27
N SER A 121 2.57 0.72 -7.43
CA SER A 121 1.24 0.74 -8.04
C SER A 121 0.10 0.91 -7.02
N GLY A 122 0.38 0.62 -5.76
CA GLY A 122 -0.64 0.56 -4.70
C GLY A 122 -1.45 -0.73 -4.76
N HIS A 123 -0.91 -1.79 -5.35
CA HIS A 123 -1.54 -3.09 -5.47
C HIS A 123 -0.82 -4.11 -4.59
N VAL A 124 -1.34 -4.32 -3.39
CA VAL A 124 -0.79 -5.27 -2.42
C VAL A 124 -0.77 -6.68 -3.00
N ASP A 125 0.40 -7.31 -3.00
CA ASP A 125 0.61 -8.66 -3.52
C ASP A 125 0.33 -9.74 -2.49
N GLY A 126 0.44 -9.41 -1.21
CA GLY A 126 0.18 -10.32 -0.12
C GLY A 126 0.48 -9.72 1.24
N VAL A 127 0.12 -10.48 2.27
CA VAL A 127 0.40 -10.13 3.67
C VAL A 127 1.61 -10.92 4.12
N GLY A 128 2.62 -10.20 4.63
CA GLY A 128 3.74 -10.78 5.38
C GLY A 128 3.55 -10.61 6.88
N HIS A 129 4.42 -11.24 7.66
CA HIS A 129 4.43 -11.10 9.12
C HIS A 129 5.80 -10.66 9.60
N ILE A 130 5.83 -9.71 10.53
CA ILE A 130 7.08 -9.30 11.17
C ILE A 130 7.59 -10.46 12.02
N SER A 131 8.77 -10.98 11.69
CA SER A 131 9.45 -12.02 12.47
C SER A 131 10.37 -11.44 13.53
N HIS A 132 10.89 -10.21 13.31
CA HIS A 132 11.79 -9.51 14.21
C HIS A 132 11.71 -8.00 14.02
N PHE A 133 11.72 -7.23 15.12
CA PHE A 133 11.79 -5.78 15.06
C PHE A 133 12.52 -5.28 16.31
N GLU A 134 13.77 -4.85 16.16
CA GLU A 134 14.64 -4.46 17.26
C GLU A 134 15.51 -3.25 16.88
N GLN A 135 15.74 -2.38 17.83
CA GLN A 135 16.68 -1.27 17.68
C GLN A 135 18.13 -1.76 17.77
N ILE A 136 18.92 -1.44 16.76
CA ILE A 136 20.36 -1.74 16.70
C ILE A 136 21.13 -0.43 16.50
N GLY A 137 21.76 0.06 17.55
CA GLY A 137 22.37 1.37 17.54
C GLY A 137 21.36 2.49 17.33
N GLU A 138 21.59 3.32 16.32
CA GLU A 138 20.69 4.42 15.94
C GLU A 138 19.57 3.99 14.99
N SER A 139 19.60 2.77 14.47
CA SER A 139 18.64 2.24 13.49
C SER A 139 17.89 1.03 14.03
N TRP A 140 16.96 0.48 13.23
CA TRP A 140 16.17 -0.71 13.59
C TRP A 140 16.34 -1.80 12.54
N GLU A 141 16.58 -3.03 12.99
CA GLU A 141 16.43 -4.20 12.14
C GLU A 141 14.97 -4.62 12.11
N LEU A 142 14.39 -4.61 10.91
CA LEU A 142 13.07 -5.16 10.62
C LEU A 142 13.25 -6.42 9.79
N ARG A 143 12.73 -7.56 10.27
CA ARG A 143 12.63 -8.78 9.46
C ARG A 143 11.18 -9.10 9.21
N VAL A 144 10.88 -9.48 7.98
CA VAL A 144 9.53 -9.83 7.53
C VAL A 144 9.56 -11.17 6.83
N LEU A 145 8.71 -12.08 7.28
CA LEU A 145 8.44 -13.34 6.60
C LEU A 145 7.37 -13.10 5.54
N ALA A 146 7.79 -13.12 4.29
CA ALA A 146 6.92 -13.01 3.12
C ALA A 146 6.44 -14.40 2.67
N PRO A 147 5.23 -14.53 2.08
CA PRO A 147 4.77 -15.76 1.47
C PRO A 147 5.74 -16.30 0.40
N HIS A 148 5.85 -17.62 0.26
CA HIS A 148 6.68 -18.26 -0.77
C HIS A 148 6.41 -17.75 -2.19
N THR A 149 5.16 -17.41 -2.50
CA THR A 149 4.77 -16.90 -3.81
C THR A 149 5.49 -15.61 -4.19
N LEU A 150 5.95 -14.84 -3.20
CA LEU A 150 6.66 -13.58 -3.40
C LEU A 150 8.19 -13.75 -3.44
N ALA A 151 8.74 -14.89 -3.00
CA ALA A 151 10.18 -15.11 -2.86
C ALA A 151 10.99 -14.78 -4.13
N LYS A 152 10.50 -15.21 -5.29
CA LYS A 152 11.16 -15.01 -6.60
C LYS A 152 11.28 -13.53 -7.04
N TYR A 153 10.58 -12.62 -6.39
CA TYR A 153 10.63 -11.18 -6.65
C TYR A 153 11.53 -10.42 -5.68
N LEU A 154 11.99 -11.08 -4.61
CA LEU A 154 12.77 -10.47 -3.55
C LEU A 154 14.25 -10.65 -3.80
N ALA A 155 15.00 -9.56 -3.85
CA ALA A 155 16.43 -9.59 -4.16
C ALA A 155 17.23 -8.73 -3.18
N TYR A 156 18.46 -9.12 -2.88
CA TYR A 156 19.42 -8.30 -2.16
C TYR A 156 19.60 -6.95 -2.86
N LYS A 157 19.45 -5.85 -2.13
CA LYS A 157 19.46 -4.46 -2.63
C LYS A 157 18.32 -4.13 -3.60
N GLY A 158 17.34 -5.00 -3.76
CA GLY A 158 16.08 -4.69 -4.44
C GLY A 158 15.15 -3.85 -3.56
N SER A 159 14.09 -3.35 -4.17
CA SER A 159 13.03 -2.57 -3.51
C SER A 159 11.83 -3.44 -3.16
N ILE A 160 11.15 -3.08 -2.08
CA ILE A 160 9.84 -3.61 -1.69
C ILE A 160 9.07 -2.52 -0.97
N THR A 161 7.73 -2.52 -1.02
CA THR A 161 6.97 -1.75 -0.04
C THR A 161 6.49 -2.63 1.11
N ILE A 162 6.56 -2.08 2.32
CA ILE A 162 5.96 -2.64 3.52
C ILE A 162 5.00 -1.59 4.08
N ASN A 163 3.69 -1.90 4.13
CA ASN A 163 2.64 -0.94 4.46
C ASN A 163 2.80 0.38 3.68
N GLY A 164 3.11 0.27 2.38
CA GLY A 164 3.29 1.39 1.47
C GLY A 164 4.63 2.12 1.58
N VAL A 165 5.51 1.76 2.53
CA VAL A 165 6.83 2.38 2.68
C VAL A 165 7.83 1.70 1.75
N SER A 166 8.49 2.47 0.86
CA SER A 166 9.58 2.00 -0.01
C SER A 166 10.83 1.71 0.81
N LEU A 167 11.29 0.46 0.76
CA LEU A 167 12.40 -0.02 1.57
C LEU A 167 13.38 -0.85 0.74
N THR A 168 14.65 -0.81 1.12
CA THR A 168 15.72 -1.60 0.50
C THR A 168 15.92 -2.90 1.25
N VAL A 169 15.89 -4.01 0.54
CA VAL A 169 16.15 -5.35 1.08
C VAL A 169 17.65 -5.54 1.32
N ASN A 170 18.06 -5.79 2.57
CA ASN A 170 19.47 -5.99 2.94
C ASN A 170 19.85 -7.47 3.05
N LYS A 171 18.89 -8.37 3.21
CA LYS A 171 19.12 -9.81 3.27
C LYS A 171 17.86 -10.54 2.80
N VAL A 172 18.06 -11.66 2.12
CA VAL A 172 17.01 -12.58 1.70
C VAL A 172 17.39 -13.98 2.16
N ALA A 173 16.47 -14.69 2.78
CA ALA A 173 16.66 -16.07 3.22
C ALA A 173 15.40 -16.89 2.92
N ASP A 174 15.52 -17.90 2.07
CA ASP A 174 14.45 -18.85 1.83
C ASP A 174 14.36 -19.84 2.99
N LEU A 175 13.17 -19.94 3.58
CA LEU A 175 12.86 -20.79 4.71
C LEU A 175 11.74 -21.77 4.35
N ALA A 176 11.53 -22.80 5.16
CA ALA A 176 10.45 -23.77 4.93
C ALA A 176 9.04 -23.14 4.93
N GLN A 177 8.82 -22.04 5.66
CA GLN A 177 7.54 -21.36 5.81
C GLN A 177 7.37 -20.12 4.93
N GLY A 178 8.36 -19.72 4.16
CA GLY A 178 8.32 -18.50 3.33
C GLY A 178 9.71 -17.98 3.00
N CYS A 179 9.78 -16.72 2.63
CA CYS A 179 11.03 -16.02 2.38
C CYS A 179 11.18 -14.88 3.41
N GLU A 180 12.20 -14.93 4.25
CA GLU A 180 12.50 -13.87 5.20
C GLU A 180 13.40 -12.82 4.57
N ILE A 181 12.99 -11.56 4.64
CA ILE A 181 13.79 -10.40 4.25
C ILE A 181 14.19 -9.59 5.50
N SER A 182 15.41 -9.03 5.50
CA SER A 182 15.88 -8.11 6.51
C SER A 182 16.08 -6.73 5.89
N ILE A 183 15.65 -5.71 6.63
CA ILE A 183 15.65 -4.31 6.24
C ILE A 183 16.21 -3.50 7.41
N ASN A 184 16.99 -2.48 7.11
CA ASN A 184 17.44 -1.51 8.11
C ASN A 184 16.61 -0.23 8.02
N LEU A 185 15.86 0.09 9.07
CA LEU A 185 15.07 1.31 9.14
C LEU A 185 15.85 2.41 9.84
N ILE A 186 15.93 3.57 9.20
CA ILE A 186 16.51 4.77 9.82
C ILE A 186 15.51 5.42 10.79
N PRO A 187 15.97 6.20 11.78
CA PRO A 187 15.10 6.88 12.76
C PRO A 187 13.99 7.70 12.14
N HIS A 188 14.28 8.36 11.02
CA HIS A 188 13.29 9.16 10.29
C HIS A 188 12.10 8.33 9.84
N THR A 189 12.33 7.15 9.26
CA THR A 189 11.27 6.25 8.78
C THR A 189 10.41 5.74 9.93
N VAL A 190 11.03 5.27 11.01
CA VAL A 190 10.31 4.77 12.20
C VAL A 190 9.44 5.86 12.81
N LYS A 191 9.95 7.10 12.90
CA LYS A 191 9.22 8.23 13.51
C LYS A 191 8.08 8.77 12.65
N ASN A 192 8.21 8.74 11.31
CA ASN A 192 7.29 9.42 10.38
C ASN A 192 6.37 8.46 9.63
N THR A 193 6.35 7.19 10.00
CA THR A 193 5.44 6.19 9.43
C THR A 193 4.78 5.35 10.53
N ALA A 194 3.71 4.65 10.19
CA ALA A 194 3.05 3.70 11.08
C ALA A 194 3.93 2.46 11.38
N LEU A 195 5.08 2.29 10.72
CA LEU A 195 5.98 1.16 10.99
C LEU A 195 6.53 1.17 12.41
N GLY A 196 6.70 2.36 13.01
CA GLY A 196 7.21 2.48 14.38
C GLY A 196 6.32 1.88 15.48
N SER A 197 5.06 1.61 15.19
CA SER A 197 4.10 0.98 16.12
C SER A 197 4.00 -0.54 15.96
N LEU A 198 4.69 -1.12 14.99
CA LEU A 198 4.65 -2.55 14.71
C LEU A 198 5.54 -3.35 15.67
N GLN A 199 5.23 -4.64 15.80
CA GLN A 199 5.98 -5.58 16.63
C GLN A 199 6.02 -6.96 15.97
N ALA A 200 6.84 -7.87 16.49
CA ALA A 200 6.85 -9.25 16.04
C ALA A 200 5.44 -9.86 16.08
N GLY A 201 5.04 -10.56 15.02
CA GLY A 201 3.71 -11.10 14.81
C GLY A 201 2.75 -10.15 14.07
N SER A 202 3.04 -8.85 13.95
CA SER A 202 2.19 -7.92 13.19
C SER A 202 2.13 -8.33 11.72
N GLY A 203 0.92 -8.31 11.13
CA GLY A 203 0.70 -8.43 9.69
C GLY A 203 1.07 -7.13 8.97
N VAL A 204 1.69 -7.24 7.80
CA VAL A 204 2.07 -6.09 6.96
C VAL A 204 1.75 -6.34 5.49
N ASN A 205 1.29 -5.31 4.80
CA ASN A 205 1.01 -5.35 3.37
C ASN A 205 2.32 -5.28 2.59
N LEU A 206 2.51 -6.20 1.66
CA LEU A 206 3.68 -6.28 0.81
C LEU A 206 3.29 -6.00 -0.65
N GLU A 207 4.01 -5.10 -1.31
CA GLU A 207 3.98 -4.95 -2.76
C GLU A 207 5.39 -5.10 -3.29
N ILE A 208 5.58 -6.04 -4.24
CA ILE A 208 6.85 -6.25 -4.92
C ILE A 208 7.15 -5.12 -5.88
N ASP A 209 8.44 -4.94 -6.20
CA ASP A 209 8.86 -4.02 -7.26
C ASP A 209 8.24 -4.45 -8.61
N THR A 210 7.56 -3.52 -9.27
CA THR A 210 6.90 -3.76 -10.57
C THR A 210 7.90 -4.24 -11.63
N VAL A 211 9.17 -3.81 -11.57
CA VAL A 211 10.22 -4.28 -12.49
C VAL A 211 10.47 -5.77 -12.29
N ALA A 212 10.55 -6.25 -11.04
CA ALA A 212 10.74 -7.67 -10.73
C ALA A 212 9.58 -8.52 -11.28
N ARG A 213 8.33 -8.02 -11.21
CA ARG A 213 7.14 -8.67 -11.77
C ARG A 213 7.25 -8.91 -13.27
N TYR A 214 7.65 -7.89 -14.03
CA TYR A 214 7.79 -8.02 -15.48
C TYR A 214 8.97 -8.89 -15.87
N VAL A 215 10.11 -8.77 -15.19
CA VAL A 215 11.29 -9.63 -15.42
C VAL A 215 10.91 -11.10 -15.21
N GLU A 216 10.27 -11.44 -14.10
CA GLU A 216 9.82 -12.81 -13.83
C GLU A 216 8.88 -13.32 -14.92
N ARG A 217 7.88 -12.52 -15.31
CA ARG A 217 6.92 -12.91 -16.35
C ARG A 217 7.58 -13.17 -17.69
N MET A 218 8.57 -12.37 -18.07
CA MET A 218 9.30 -12.54 -19.32
C MET A 218 10.16 -13.83 -19.30
N LEU A 219 10.82 -14.10 -18.17
CA LEU A 219 11.62 -15.32 -18.00
C LEU A 219 10.75 -16.58 -18.03
N SER A 220 9.66 -16.60 -17.27
CA SER A 220 8.74 -17.75 -17.21
C SER A 220 8.05 -18.02 -18.55
N ALA A 221 7.66 -16.99 -19.31
CA ALA A 221 7.08 -17.13 -20.64
C ALA A 221 8.10 -17.62 -21.69
N GLY A 222 9.36 -17.21 -21.59
CA GLY A 222 10.44 -17.65 -22.47
C GLY A 222 10.86 -19.11 -22.29
N LEU A 223 10.74 -19.63 -21.06
CA LEU A 223 11.03 -21.04 -20.76
C LEU A 223 9.99 -22.00 -21.34
N THR A 224 8.71 -21.60 -21.39
CA THR A 224 7.63 -22.42 -21.95
C THR A 224 7.70 -22.56 -23.47
N GLN A 225 8.44 -21.73 -24.21
CA GLN A 225 8.61 -21.83 -25.66
C GLN A 225 9.73 -22.79 -26.07
N LYS A 226 10.67 -23.14 -25.17
CA LYS A 226 11.78 -24.04 -25.48
C LYS A 226 11.43 -25.53 -25.42
N ASP A 227 10.33 -25.89 -24.76
CA ASP A 227 9.90 -27.27 -24.59
C ASP A 227 8.94 -27.76 -25.72
N THR A 228 8.66 -26.92 -26.72
CA THR A 228 7.77 -27.25 -27.85
C THR A 228 8.45 -27.23 -29.22
N ALA A 229 9.79 -27.24 -29.32
CA ALA A 229 10.55 -27.26 -30.55
C ALA A 229 11.29 -28.61 -30.74
#